data_8df4edb6b65b627169c8075a93babaff
#
_entry.id   8df4edb6b65b627169c8075a93babaff
#
_cell.length_a   1.000
_cell.length_b   1.000
_cell.length_c   1.000
_cell.angle_alpha   90.00
_cell.angle_beta   90.00
_cell.angle_gamma   90.00
#
_symmetry.space_group_name_H-M   'P 1'
#
loop_
_entity.id
_entity.type
_entity.pdbx_description
1 polymer ?
#
loop_
_entity_poly.entity_id
_entity_poly.type
_entity_poly.pdbx_seq_one_letter_code
_entity_poly.pdbx_strand_id
1 'polypeptide(L)'
;ELGGLAYVFSASAYLLGTIIFAALSGFLLRALISPKIDNDRTIALDGLMTLTLAFMVIGLMAALRPAIVSDPWSVIQWFVFALVVNLGLQFIAFHVMKLLGYPDLAVPIGIVAGNRNFALFLIALPIMQSEQLLIFLGCYQIPMYLTPIIMRSVYRSS
;
A
#
# COMPACT_ATOMS: atom_id res chain seq x y z
N GLU A 1 20.34 -12.85 20.40
CA GLU A 1 19.16 -11.97 20.58
C GLU A 1 19.45 -10.49 20.34
N LEU A 2 20.64 -9.96 20.74
CA LEU A 2 21.04 -8.56 20.51
C LEU A 2 21.21 -8.21 19.01
N GLY A 3 21.61 -9.19 18.18
CA GLY A 3 21.74 -9.01 16.73
C GLY A 3 20.41 -8.74 16.01
N GLY A 4 19.32 -9.35 16.51
CA GLY A 4 17.98 -9.15 15.95
C GLY A 4 17.44 -7.75 16.20
N LEU A 5 17.62 -7.20 17.40
CA LEU A 5 17.20 -5.84 17.74
C LEU A 5 17.99 -4.77 16.97
N ALA A 6 19.31 -4.93 16.86
CA ALA A 6 20.14 -4.02 16.08
C ALA A 6 19.74 -4.02 14.60
N TYR A 7 19.41 -5.19 14.04
CA TYR A 7 18.90 -5.32 12.68
C TYR A 7 17.56 -4.61 12.50
N VAL A 8 16.58 -4.84 13.38
CA VAL A 8 15.27 -4.17 13.32
C VAL A 8 15.43 -2.65 13.41
N PHE A 9 16.33 -2.19 14.27
CA PHE A 9 16.59 -0.75 14.42
C PHE A 9 17.21 -0.13 13.16
N SER A 10 18.19 -0.82 12.56
CA SER A 10 18.80 -0.35 11.31
C SER A 10 17.83 -0.36 10.13
N ALA A 11 17.01 -1.39 9.99
CA ALA A 11 15.97 -1.48 8.96
C ALA A 11 14.91 -0.38 9.11
N SER A 12 14.47 -0.12 10.34
CA SER A 12 13.51 0.95 10.64
C SER A 12 14.12 2.34 10.39
N ALA A 13 15.38 2.56 10.74
CA ALA A 13 16.08 3.82 10.48
C ALA A 13 16.27 4.06 8.98
N TYR A 14 16.59 3.01 8.21
CA TYR A 14 16.72 3.09 6.77
C TYR A 14 15.37 3.42 6.10
N LEU A 15 14.30 2.75 6.51
CA LEU A 15 12.94 3.02 6.03
C LEU A 15 12.53 4.47 6.33
N LEU A 16 12.72 4.91 7.58
CA LEU A 16 12.40 6.28 7.99
C LEU A 16 13.22 7.31 7.20
N GLY A 17 14.52 7.06 7.03
CA GLY A 17 15.41 7.91 6.22
C GLY A 17 14.93 8.03 4.78
N THR A 18 14.51 6.93 4.17
CA THR A 18 13.96 6.91 2.80
C THR A 18 12.67 7.72 2.70
N ILE A 19 11.76 7.58 3.67
CA ILE A 19 10.50 8.35 3.72
C ILE A 19 10.78 9.84 3.88
N ILE A 20 11.69 10.21 4.79
CA ILE A 20 12.07 11.62 5.01
C ILE A 20 12.72 12.19 3.74
N PHE A 21 13.63 11.45 3.12
CA PHE A 21 14.28 11.87 1.88
C PHE A 21 13.27 12.08 0.75
N ALA A 22 12.34 11.15 0.57
CA ALA A 22 11.27 11.26 -0.43
C ALA A 22 10.38 12.48 -0.17
N ALA A 23 9.98 12.70 1.10
CA ALA A 23 9.16 13.84 1.50
C ALA A 23 9.89 15.17 1.25
N LEU A 24 11.14 15.29 1.69
CA LEU A 24 11.95 16.50 1.48
C LEU A 24 12.17 16.77 -0.01
N SER A 25 12.46 15.73 -0.80
CA SER A 25 12.58 15.85 -2.26
C SER A 25 11.29 16.32 -2.90
N GLY A 26 10.15 15.79 -2.46
CA GLY A 26 8.82 16.23 -2.94
C GLY A 26 8.52 17.69 -2.60
N PHE A 27 8.81 18.12 -1.37
CA PHE A 27 8.65 19.52 -0.97
C PHE A 27 9.61 20.45 -1.73
N LEU A 28 10.86 20.04 -1.94
CA LEU A 28 11.84 20.81 -2.69
C LEU A 28 11.42 20.96 -4.16
N LEU A 29 11.02 19.85 -4.80
CA LEU A 29 10.47 19.87 -6.16
C LEU A 29 9.26 20.80 -6.26
N ARG A 30 8.33 20.71 -5.31
CA ARG A 30 7.16 21.59 -5.26
C ARG A 30 7.58 23.06 -5.15
N ALA A 31 8.57 23.38 -4.32
CA ALA A 31 9.06 24.74 -4.15
C ALA A 31 9.76 25.28 -5.41
N LEU A 32 10.49 24.41 -6.14
CA LEU A 32 11.23 24.78 -7.33
C LEU A 32 10.36 24.87 -8.59
N ILE A 33 9.34 23.99 -8.71
CA ILE A 33 8.55 23.88 -9.93
C ILE A 33 7.41 24.87 -9.96
N SER A 34 6.87 25.34 -8.82
CA SER A 34 5.75 26.28 -8.89
C SER A 34 5.33 27.04 -7.66
N PRO A 35 5.14 28.34 -7.77
CA PRO A 35 4.11 29.08 -7.07
C PRO A 35 2.72 29.00 -7.77
N LYS A 36 2.61 28.47 -8.98
CA LYS A 36 1.34 28.35 -9.74
C LYS A 36 1.28 26.98 -10.42
N ILE A 37 0.78 25.99 -9.69
CA ILE A 37 0.40 24.71 -10.32
C ILE A 37 -0.93 24.94 -11.02
N ASP A 38 -0.91 25.02 -12.33
CA ASP A 38 -2.09 25.04 -13.18
C ASP A 38 -2.78 23.65 -13.13
N ASN A 39 -4.09 23.63 -13.39
CA ASN A 39 -4.89 22.39 -13.38
C ASN A 39 -4.30 21.32 -14.30
N ASP A 40 -3.81 21.71 -15.47
CA ASP A 40 -3.21 20.80 -16.45
C ASP A 40 -1.94 20.12 -15.91
N ARG A 41 -1.14 20.83 -15.12
CA ARG A 41 0.06 20.26 -14.49
C ARG A 41 -0.29 19.31 -13.35
N THR A 42 -1.37 19.59 -12.62
CA THR A 42 -1.87 18.67 -11.59
C THR A 42 -2.31 17.36 -12.23
N ILE A 43 -3.08 17.41 -13.33
CA ILE A 43 -3.50 16.23 -14.10
C ILE A 43 -2.28 15.45 -14.63
N ALA A 44 -1.27 16.15 -15.13
CA ALA A 44 -0.05 15.50 -15.62
C ALA A 44 0.73 14.80 -14.50
N LEU A 45 0.83 15.41 -13.31
CA LEU A 45 1.46 14.78 -12.15
C LEU A 45 0.69 13.56 -11.64
N ASP A 46 -0.64 13.63 -11.59
CA ASP A 46 -1.50 12.50 -11.24
C ASP A 46 -1.35 11.36 -12.25
N GLY A 47 -1.24 11.68 -13.54
CA GLY A 47 -0.94 10.72 -14.60
C GLY A 47 0.42 10.05 -14.42
N LEU A 48 1.47 10.81 -14.08
CA LEU A 48 2.81 10.28 -13.79
C LEU A 48 2.82 9.37 -12.57
N MET A 49 2.12 9.76 -11.49
CA MET A 49 1.95 8.92 -10.29
C MET A 49 1.25 7.61 -10.63
N THR A 50 0.19 7.67 -11.45
CA THR A 50 -0.55 6.49 -11.89
C THR A 50 0.31 5.55 -12.71
N LEU A 51 1.12 6.07 -13.64
CA LEU A 51 2.08 5.28 -14.41
C LEU A 51 3.13 4.63 -13.52
N THR A 52 3.69 5.36 -12.56
CA THR A 52 4.69 4.83 -11.61
C THR A 52 4.09 3.69 -10.78
N LEU A 53 2.86 3.84 -10.30
CA LEU A 53 2.14 2.77 -9.59
C LEU A 53 1.88 1.57 -10.50
N ALA A 54 1.52 1.78 -11.76
CA ALA A 54 1.32 0.70 -12.73
C ALA A 54 2.60 -0.12 -12.95
N PHE A 55 3.75 0.54 -13.12
CA PHE A 55 5.05 -0.14 -13.24
C PHE A 55 5.37 -0.98 -11.99
N MET A 56 5.13 -0.42 -10.81
CA MET A 56 5.33 -1.14 -9.54
C MET A 56 4.44 -2.39 -9.47
N VAL A 57 3.16 -2.28 -9.84
CA VAL A 57 2.22 -3.42 -9.85
C VAL A 57 2.67 -4.48 -10.86
N ILE A 58 3.11 -4.10 -12.06
CA ILE A 58 3.63 -5.04 -13.05
C ILE A 58 4.83 -5.79 -12.48
N GLY A 59 5.76 -5.10 -11.80
CA GLY A 59 6.91 -5.74 -11.15
C GLY A 59 6.50 -6.75 -10.08
N LEU A 60 5.53 -6.40 -9.23
CA LEU A 60 4.99 -7.31 -8.20
C LEU A 60 4.25 -8.51 -8.82
N MET A 61 3.48 -8.31 -9.88
CA MET A 61 2.79 -9.39 -10.59
C MET A 61 3.78 -10.33 -11.30
N ALA A 62 4.88 -9.80 -11.85
CA ALA A 62 5.94 -10.62 -12.43
C ALA A 62 6.60 -11.53 -11.38
N ALA A 63 6.77 -11.06 -10.13
CA ALA A 63 7.29 -11.87 -9.04
C ALA A 63 6.33 -12.99 -8.59
N LEU A 64 5.01 -12.84 -8.80
CA LEU A 64 4.03 -13.88 -8.50
C LEU A 64 4.06 -15.07 -9.48
N ARG A 65 4.49 -14.85 -10.71
CA ARG A 65 4.46 -15.88 -11.77
C ARG A 65 5.16 -17.20 -11.37
N PRO A 66 6.40 -17.20 -10.86
CA PRO A 66 7.05 -18.42 -10.41
C PRO A 66 6.24 -19.16 -9.34
N ALA A 67 5.72 -18.41 -8.34
CA ALA A 67 4.93 -18.97 -7.26
C ALA A 67 3.61 -19.60 -7.76
N ILE A 68 2.92 -18.95 -8.70
CA ILE A 68 1.68 -19.48 -9.30
C ILE A 68 1.94 -20.81 -10.02
N VAL A 69 3.11 -20.94 -10.67
CA VAL A 69 3.46 -22.17 -11.41
C VAL A 69 3.93 -23.28 -10.48
N SER A 70 4.73 -22.94 -9.44
CA SER A 70 5.35 -23.94 -8.54
C SER A 70 4.41 -24.39 -7.43
N ASP A 71 3.65 -23.46 -6.82
CA ASP A 71 2.74 -23.72 -5.71
C ASP A 71 1.50 -22.80 -5.77
N PRO A 72 0.54 -23.10 -6.67
CA PRO A 72 -0.67 -22.31 -6.83
C PRO A 72 -1.53 -22.29 -5.56
N TRP A 73 -1.46 -23.34 -4.73
CA TRP A 73 -2.23 -23.43 -3.50
C TRP A 73 -1.78 -22.40 -2.46
N SER A 74 -0.49 -22.26 -2.28
CA SER A 74 0.08 -21.23 -1.41
C SER A 74 -0.33 -19.82 -1.86
N VAL A 75 -0.31 -19.55 -3.17
CA VAL A 75 -0.74 -18.25 -3.71
C VAL A 75 -2.22 -17.98 -3.42
N ILE A 76 -3.09 -18.98 -3.55
CA ILE A 76 -4.51 -18.86 -3.21
C ILE A 76 -4.70 -18.56 -1.72
N GLN A 77 -3.97 -19.23 -0.83
CA GLN A 77 -4.02 -18.97 0.61
C GLN A 77 -3.59 -17.55 0.94
N TRP A 78 -2.49 -17.06 0.37
CA TRP A 78 -2.03 -15.68 0.56
C TRP A 78 -3.02 -14.66 -0.01
N PHE A 79 -3.65 -14.98 -1.13
CA PHE A 79 -4.68 -14.11 -1.74
C PHE A 79 -5.93 -14.00 -0.86
N VAL A 80 -6.44 -15.13 -0.36
CA VAL A 80 -7.59 -15.14 0.57
C VAL A 80 -7.25 -14.39 1.86
N PHE A 81 -6.05 -14.60 2.40
CA PHE A 81 -5.58 -13.88 3.58
C PHE A 81 -5.50 -12.37 3.31
N ALA A 82 -4.95 -11.96 2.18
CA ALA A 82 -4.88 -10.56 1.77
C ALA A 82 -6.27 -9.92 1.62
N LEU A 83 -7.23 -10.63 1.03
CA LEU A 83 -8.63 -10.19 0.93
C LEU A 83 -9.24 -9.96 2.31
N VAL A 84 -9.13 -10.96 3.19
CA VAL A 84 -9.72 -10.89 4.55
C VAL A 84 -9.10 -9.75 5.34
N VAL A 85 -7.78 -9.60 5.30
CA VAL A 85 -7.09 -8.53 6.03
C VAL A 85 -7.44 -7.16 5.47
N ASN A 86 -7.38 -6.99 4.14
CA ASN A 86 -7.65 -5.69 3.51
C ASN A 86 -9.10 -5.25 3.74
N LEU A 87 -10.06 -6.06 3.33
CA LEU A 87 -11.49 -5.71 3.43
C LEU A 87 -11.98 -5.73 4.88
N GLY A 88 -11.47 -6.64 5.71
CA GLY A 88 -11.79 -6.72 7.14
C GLY A 88 -11.35 -5.47 7.89
N LEU A 89 -10.12 -4.99 7.67
CA LEU A 89 -9.64 -3.75 8.29
C LEU A 89 -10.45 -2.54 7.83
N GLN A 90 -10.83 -2.47 6.55
CA GLN A 90 -11.69 -1.41 6.04
C GLN A 90 -13.05 -1.42 6.71
N PHE A 91 -13.67 -2.59 6.79
CA PHE A 91 -14.99 -2.78 7.41
C PHE A 91 -14.97 -2.41 8.89
N ILE A 92 -13.99 -2.91 9.63
CA ILE A 92 -13.84 -2.63 11.07
C ILE A 92 -13.62 -1.13 11.29
N ALA A 93 -12.67 -0.52 10.60
CA ALA A 93 -12.37 0.90 10.78
C ALA A 93 -13.56 1.79 10.42
N PHE A 94 -14.29 1.46 9.35
CA PHE A 94 -15.50 2.17 8.95
C PHE A 94 -16.57 2.15 10.06
N HIS A 95 -16.87 0.98 10.62
CA HIS A 95 -17.89 0.85 11.66
C HIS A 95 -17.43 1.47 12.99
N VAL A 96 -16.16 1.32 13.35
CA VAL A 96 -15.60 1.95 14.54
C VAL A 96 -15.74 3.47 14.47
N MET A 97 -15.43 4.09 13.33
CA MET A 97 -15.57 5.54 13.17
C MET A 97 -17.03 6.00 13.28
N LYS A 98 -17.98 5.24 12.72
CA LYS A 98 -19.41 5.52 12.89
C LYS A 98 -19.85 5.41 14.37
N LEU A 99 -19.39 4.38 15.07
CA LEU A 99 -19.69 4.18 16.50
C LEU A 99 -19.11 5.29 17.38
N LEU A 100 -17.95 5.83 17.01
CA LEU A 100 -17.31 6.94 17.71
C LEU A 100 -17.97 8.31 17.40
N GLY A 101 -18.97 8.37 16.53
CA GLY A 101 -19.67 9.61 16.17
C GLY A 101 -18.99 10.44 15.07
N TYR A 102 -18.08 9.86 14.29
CA TYR A 102 -17.38 10.51 13.17
C TYR A 102 -17.75 9.91 11.81
N PRO A 103 -19.03 10.01 11.37
CA PRO A 103 -19.47 9.39 10.11
C PRO A 103 -18.73 9.96 8.89
N ASP A 104 -18.43 11.26 8.86
CA ASP A 104 -17.70 11.90 7.76
C ASP A 104 -16.29 11.36 7.56
N LEU A 105 -15.66 10.83 8.61
CA LEU A 105 -14.33 10.23 8.58
C LEU A 105 -14.37 8.71 8.37
N ALA A 106 -15.54 8.09 8.42
CA ALA A 106 -15.66 6.63 8.36
C ALA A 106 -15.13 6.06 7.04
N VAL A 107 -15.48 6.65 5.90
CA VAL A 107 -15.03 6.21 4.58
C VAL A 107 -13.52 6.42 4.41
N PRO A 108 -12.95 7.63 4.57
CA PRO A 108 -11.52 7.85 4.36
C PRO A 108 -10.66 7.02 5.31
N ILE A 109 -11.03 6.90 6.60
CA ILE A 109 -10.27 6.07 7.55
C ILE A 109 -10.43 4.59 7.24
N GLY A 110 -11.62 4.14 6.82
CA GLY A 110 -11.82 2.79 6.34
C GLY A 110 -10.87 2.44 5.20
N ILE A 111 -10.82 3.26 4.16
CA ILE A 111 -9.93 3.07 3.01
C ILE A 111 -8.46 3.02 3.46
N VAL A 112 -8.02 3.97 4.27
CA VAL A 112 -6.62 4.03 4.74
C VAL A 112 -6.26 2.84 5.63
N ALA A 113 -7.20 2.32 6.42
CA ALA A 113 -6.96 1.17 7.29
C ALA A 113 -6.65 -0.11 6.51
N GLY A 114 -7.34 -0.35 5.38
CA GLY A 114 -7.11 -1.53 4.54
C GLY A 114 -6.07 -1.30 3.45
N ASN A 115 -6.09 -0.15 2.78
CA ASN A 115 -5.21 0.12 1.64
C ASN A 115 -3.84 0.65 2.09
N ARG A 116 -3.05 -0.19 2.75
CA ARG A 116 -1.70 0.16 3.21
C ARG A 116 -0.67 -0.15 2.12
N ASN A 117 0.25 0.78 1.93
CA ASN A 117 1.38 0.57 1.03
C ASN A 117 2.46 -0.29 1.71
N PHE A 118 2.24 -1.60 1.74
CA PHE A 118 3.20 -2.55 2.30
C PHE A 118 4.50 -2.66 1.50
N ALA A 119 4.53 -2.18 0.25
CA ALA A 119 5.73 -2.24 -0.58
C ALA A 119 6.90 -1.43 0.00
N LEU A 120 6.63 -0.44 0.86
CA LEU A 120 7.67 0.27 1.61
C LEU A 120 8.50 -0.66 2.51
N PHE A 121 7.90 -1.75 3.02
CA PHE A 121 8.64 -2.71 3.83
C PHE A 121 9.68 -3.52 3.05
N LEU A 122 9.53 -3.63 1.72
CA LEU A 122 10.56 -4.29 0.88
C LEU A 122 11.91 -3.59 0.95
N ILE A 123 11.92 -2.27 1.19
CA ILE A 123 13.15 -1.48 1.32
C ILE A 123 13.90 -1.87 2.59
N ALA A 124 13.18 -2.25 3.64
CA ALA A 124 13.73 -2.54 4.96
C ALA A 124 14.13 -4.02 5.15
N LEU A 125 13.72 -4.92 4.27
CA LEU A 125 13.92 -6.36 4.43
C LEU A 125 15.06 -6.90 3.56
N PRO A 126 15.86 -7.87 4.06
CA PRO A 126 16.86 -8.55 3.26
C PRO A 126 16.22 -9.30 2.10
N ILE A 127 16.85 -9.25 0.95
CA ILE A 127 16.40 -9.89 -0.30
C ILE A 127 16.15 -11.41 -0.11
N MET A 128 16.92 -12.06 0.74
CA MET A 128 16.82 -13.53 0.98
C MET A 128 15.58 -13.97 1.78
N GLN A 129 14.88 -13.07 2.46
CA GLN A 129 13.68 -13.39 3.26
C GLN A 129 12.39 -12.87 2.62
N SER A 130 12.48 -12.33 1.42
CA SER A 130 11.41 -11.55 0.80
C SER A 130 10.47 -12.37 -0.10
N GLU A 131 10.76 -13.64 -0.42
CA GLU A 131 9.98 -14.39 -1.41
C GLU A 131 8.50 -14.56 -1.01
N GLN A 132 8.24 -15.03 0.20
CA GLN A 132 6.87 -15.16 0.71
C GLN A 132 6.18 -13.82 0.87
N LEU A 133 6.95 -12.79 1.28
CA LEU A 133 6.44 -11.43 1.39
C LEU A 133 6.09 -10.84 0.02
N LEU A 134 6.89 -11.09 -1.01
CA LEU A 134 6.60 -10.67 -2.38
C LEU A 134 5.30 -11.30 -2.90
N ILE A 135 5.07 -12.58 -2.60
CA ILE A 135 3.81 -13.26 -2.94
C ILE A 135 2.63 -12.58 -2.23
N PHE A 136 2.75 -12.35 -0.92
CA PHE A 136 1.72 -11.64 -0.15
C PHE A 136 1.46 -10.23 -0.68
N LEU A 137 2.52 -9.46 -0.95
CA LEU A 137 2.41 -8.10 -1.48
C LEU A 137 1.76 -8.05 -2.86
N GLY A 138 2.11 -8.98 -3.74
CA GLY A 138 1.47 -9.13 -5.03
C GLY A 138 -0.03 -9.45 -4.89
N CYS A 139 -0.37 -10.41 -4.04
CA CYS A 139 -1.76 -10.75 -3.74
C CYS A 139 -2.53 -9.58 -3.12
N TYR A 140 -1.88 -8.76 -2.28
CA TYR A 140 -2.50 -7.64 -1.59
C TYR A 140 -2.88 -6.48 -2.52
N GLN A 141 -2.22 -6.34 -3.66
CA GLN A 141 -2.57 -5.31 -4.65
C GLN A 141 -3.98 -5.51 -5.21
N ILE A 142 -4.40 -6.76 -5.39
CA ILE A 142 -5.69 -7.08 -6.01
C ILE A 142 -6.88 -6.52 -5.19
N PRO A 143 -7.06 -6.86 -3.88
CA PRO A 143 -8.13 -6.27 -3.08
C PRO A 143 -8.01 -4.75 -2.94
N MET A 144 -6.81 -4.20 -2.90
CA MET A 144 -6.60 -2.76 -2.83
C MET A 144 -7.20 -2.04 -4.04
N TYR A 145 -6.99 -2.54 -5.26
CA TYR A 145 -7.58 -1.96 -6.46
C TYR A 145 -9.06 -2.29 -6.63
N LEU A 146 -9.54 -3.40 -6.07
CA LEU A 146 -10.95 -3.77 -6.11
C LEU A 146 -11.79 -3.09 -5.01
N THR A 147 -11.16 -2.43 -4.04
CA THR A 147 -11.84 -1.70 -2.95
C THR A 147 -13.00 -0.82 -3.44
N PRO A 148 -12.85 0.03 -4.48
CA PRO A 148 -13.95 0.90 -4.93
C PRO A 148 -15.17 0.14 -5.43
N ILE A 149 -14.99 -1.08 -5.91
CA ILE A 149 -16.05 -1.94 -6.42
C ILE A 149 -16.69 -2.71 -5.26
N ILE A 150 -15.88 -3.40 -4.46
CA ILE A 150 -16.35 -4.32 -3.41
C ILE A 150 -16.97 -3.55 -2.24
N MET A 151 -16.32 -2.47 -1.78
CA MET A 151 -16.77 -1.71 -0.62
C MET A 151 -17.83 -0.64 -0.94
N ARG A 152 -18.19 -0.48 -2.22
CA ARG A 152 -19.14 0.53 -2.64
C ARG A 152 -20.50 0.43 -1.94
N SER A 153 -21.00 -0.79 -1.73
CA SER A 153 -22.29 -1.02 -1.05
C SER A 153 -22.22 -0.64 0.43
N VAL A 154 -21.10 -0.94 1.08
CA VAL A 154 -20.87 -0.63 2.50
C VAL A 154 -20.75 0.88 2.70
N TYR A 155 -19.98 1.54 1.84
CA TYR A 155 -19.71 2.99 1.95
C TYR A 155 -20.88 3.88 1.54
N ARG A 156 -21.82 3.37 0.73
CA ARG A 156 -23.05 4.10 0.36
C ARG A 156 -24.11 4.09 1.45
N SER A 157 -23.99 3.22 2.44
CA SER A 157 -24.94 3.15 3.57
C SER A 157 -24.63 4.14 4.70
N SER A 158 -23.76 5.08 4.45
CA SER A 158 -23.36 6.13 5.40
C SER A 158 -24.13 7.42 5.15
#